data_5828cc53ffa5953033f894da4efa6ea0
#
_entry.id   5828cc53ffa5953033f894da4efa6ea0
#
_cell.length_a   1.000
_cell.length_b   1.000
_cell.length_c   1.000
_cell.angle_alpha   90.00
_cell.angle_beta   90.00
_cell.angle_gamma   90.00
#
_symmetry.space_group_name_H-M   'P 1'
#
loop_
_entity.id
_entity.type
_entity.pdbx_description
1 polymer ?
#
loop_
_entity_poly.entity_id
_entity_poly.type
_entity_poly.pdbx_seq_one_letter_code
_entity_poly.pdbx_strand_id
1 'polypeptide(L)'
;MVNTDEREKFTRQGLTFDDVLLIPAESDVLPADIDLHTQLTRKIRLNIPLMSAAMDTVTEYRMAIAIAREGGIGIIHKNMSIGAQAEQVDMVKRSENGVITNPFWLAPGHTLAEADELMAKYRISGVPICKDGKLIGIITNRDMKFETDMSQLVDNVMTKENLVTAKEGVTLEEAKEILRRHKIEKLPIVDDNYHLKGLITIKDIEKATVYPNSARDEKGRLLVGAAIGVTADVLDRVRALVEAGVDVLCLDSAHGHSHNILDCVRRVKALYPDVQLIAGNVATAEGTRALIEAGADCVKIGIGPGSICTTRVVAGIGVPQITAVYDAACVAAEYGVPIIADGGVKYSGDIAKALAAGANVVMLGSLLAGCEESPGDTEVYQGRQFKVYRGMGSLGAMACGSKDRYFQQNNKKLVPEGVEGRVPYKGLTGETIYQLMGGLRAGMGYTGCHTVEELQSKAQFMQITSAGLKESHPHDVYITKEAPNYTISGQ
;
A
#
# COMPACT_ATOMS: atom_id res chain seq x y z
N MET A 1 -13.68 -15.54 -42.29
CA MET A 1 -12.51 -16.16 -42.92
C MET A 1 -11.44 -16.33 -41.86
N VAL A 2 -10.99 -17.56 -41.60
CA VAL A 2 -9.86 -17.80 -40.70
C VAL A 2 -8.62 -17.33 -41.50
N ASN A 3 -7.89 -16.36 -40.95
CA ASN A 3 -6.65 -15.87 -41.57
C ASN A 3 -5.62 -17.01 -41.53
N THR A 4 -5.20 -17.50 -42.66
CA THR A 4 -4.24 -18.61 -42.84
C THR A 4 -2.78 -18.11 -42.86
N ASP A 5 -2.53 -16.87 -42.43
CA ASP A 5 -1.19 -16.35 -42.24
C ASP A 5 -0.49 -17.13 -41.11
N GLU A 6 0.74 -17.53 -41.31
CA GLU A 6 1.55 -18.52 -40.57
C GLU A 6 1.79 -18.24 -39.09
N ARG A 7 1.04 -17.35 -38.45
CA ARG A 7 1.11 -17.11 -37.03
C ARG A 7 0.36 -18.22 -36.30
N GLU A 8 1.09 -19.03 -35.55
CA GLU A 8 0.49 -20.01 -34.67
C GLU A 8 -0.54 -19.33 -33.77
N LYS A 9 -1.80 -19.70 -33.92
CA LYS A 9 -2.92 -19.21 -33.09
C LYS A 9 -2.73 -19.57 -31.62
N PHE A 10 -2.02 -20.64 -31.34
CA PHE A 10 -1.64 -21.11 -30.01
C PHE A 10 -0.14 -20.86 -29.81
N THR A 11 0.22 -19.81 -29.07
CA THR A 11 1.61 -19.36 -28.99
C THR A 11 2.48 -20.21 -28.09
N ARG A 12 2.02 -20.57 -26.91
CA ARG A 12 2.77 -21.36 -25.93
C ARG A 12 1.94 -21.73 -24.70
N GLN A 13 2.49 -22.62 -23.86
CA GLN A 13 1.92 -22.93 -22.55
C GLN A 13 2.19 -21.78 -21.57
N GLY A 14 1.15 -21.32 -20.86
CA GLY A 14 1.28 -20.36 -19.80
C GLY A 14 1.43 -21.04 -18.43
N LEU A 15 2.23 -20.45 -17.52
CA LEU A 15 2.56 -20.99 -16.21
C LEU A 15 2.00 -20.10 -15.10
N THR A 16 1.34 -20.73 -14.10
CA THR A 16 0.90 -20.13 -12.84
C THR A 16 1.97 -20.34 -11.74
N PHE A 17 1.73 -19.81 -10.54
CA PHE A 17 2.58 -20.12 -9.38
C PHE A 17 2.56 -21.60 -9.01
N ASP A 18 1.47 -22.30 -9.30
CA ASP A 18 1.30 -23.74 -8.99
C ASP A 18 2.03 -24.65 -9.98
N ASP A 19 2.44 -24.14 -11.13
CA ASP A 19 3.11 -24.93 -12.17
C ASP A 19 4.63 -24.97 -12.03
N VAL A 20 5.19 -24.22 -11.08
CA VAL A 20 6.67 -24.07 -10.93
C VAL A 20 7.12 -24.14 -9.47
N LEU A 21 8.35 -24.58 -9.27
CA LEU A 21 9.11 -24.42 -8.02
C LEU A 21 10.46 -23.77 -8.33
N LEU A 22 11.01 -23.05 -7.33
CA LEU A 22 12.40 -22.59 -7.36
C LEU A 22 13.33 -23.74 -7.04
N ILE A 23 14.44 -23.84 -7.78
CA ILE A 23 15.47 -24.87 -7.59
C ILE A 23 16.39 -24.41 -6.47
N PRO A 24 16.65 -25.23 -5.43
CA PRO A 24 17.64 -24.93 -4.41
C PRO A 24 19.05 -24.81 -5.03
N ALA A 25 19.85 -23.89 -4.50
CA ALA A 25 21.23 -23.67 -4.91
C ALA A 25 22.17 -23.71 -3.70
N GLU A 26 23.49 -23.76 -3.96
CA GLU A 26 24.49 -23.55 -2.92
C GLU A 26 24.28 -22.20 -2.25
N SER A 27 24.32 -22.15 -0.92
CA SER A 27 23.99 -20.95 -0.16
C SER A 27 24.89 -20.79 1.06
N ASP A 28 25.41 -19.59 1.23
CA ASP A 28 26.04 -19.08 2.44
C ASP A 28 25.18 -18.01 3.14
N VAL A 29 23.91 -17.86 2.69
CA VAL A 29 22.98 -16.80 3.10
C VAL A 29 22.15 -17.25 4.30
N LEU A 30 22.24 -16.51 5.42
CA LEU A 30 21.32 -16.68 6.54
C LEU A 30 20.09 -15.77 6.37
N PRO A 31 18.88 -16.24 6.75
CA PRO A 31 17.66 -15.43 6.62
C PRO A 31 17.72 -14.05 7.27
N ALA A 32 18.54 -13.88 8.31
CA ALA A 32 18.73 -12.60 9.00
C ALA A 32 19.53 -11.58 8.18
N ASP A 33 20.40 -12.05 7.27
CA ASP A 33 21.33 -11.20 6.49
C ASP A 33 20.75 -10.78 5.14
N ILE A 34 19.50 -11.19 4.84
CA ILE A 34 18.86 -10.92 3.55
C ILE A 34 18.32 -9.49 3.52
N ASP A 35 18.68 -8.76 2.49
CA ASP A 35 18.14 -7.43 2.17
C ASP A 35 16.89 -7.56 1.27
N LEU A 36 15.74 -7.12 1.80
CA LEU A 36 14.46 -7.13 1.08
C LEU A 36 14.12 -5.81 0.38
N HIS A 37 15.02 -4.84 0.41
CA HIS A 37 14.79 -3.57 -0.27
C HIS A 37 14.59 -3.78 -1.77
N THR A 38 13.69 -2.97 -2.35
CA THR A 38 13.35 -3.05 -3.77
C THR A 38 12.89 -1.71 -4.32
N GLN A 39 12.94 -1.54 -5.64
CA GLN A 39 12.42 -0.35 -6.31
C GLN A 39 10.93 -0.53 -6.64
N LEU A 40 10.09 0.41 -6.17
CA LEU A 40 8.70 0.49 -6.59
C LEU A 40 8.55 1.29 -7.88
N THR A 41 9.27 2.40 -7.96
CA THR A 41 9.39 3.24 -9.15
C THR A 41 10.84 3.65 -9.31
N ARG A 42 11.18 4.38 -10.36
CA ARG A 42 12.55 4.92 -10.51
C ARG A 42 13.01 5.79 -9.34
N LYS A 43 12.07 6.41 -8.58
CA LYS A 43 12.38 7.34 -7.48
C LYS A 43 12.00 6.81 -6.09
N ILE A 44 11.10 5.82 -6.01
CA ILE A 44 10.60 5.30 -4.73
C ILE A 44 11.17 3.91 -4.48
N ARG A 45 11.82 3.75 -3.32
CA ARG A 45 12.32 2.47 -2.80
C ARG A 45 11.44 2.02 -1.63
N LEU A 46 11.18 0.73 -1.55
CA LEU A 46 10.52 0.08 -0.42
C LEU A 46 11.51 -0.76 0.36
N ASN A 47 11.25 -0.95 1.64
CA ASN A 47 12.09 -1.77 2.53
C ASN A 47 11.68 -3.25 2.52
N ILE A 48 10.47 -3.56 2.04
CA ILE A 48 9.99 -4.91 1.72
C ILE A 48 9.25 -4.89 0.38
N PRO A 49 9.28 -5.97 -0.41
CA PRO A 49 8.68 -6.01 -1.75
C PRO A 49 7.17 -6.23 -1.74
N LEU A 50 6.44 -5.54 -0.86
CA LEU A 50 4.99 -5.72 -0.70
C LEU A 50 4.22 -4.42 -0.81
N MET A 51 3.03 -4.53 -1.44
CA MET A 51 2.03 -3.48 -1.43
C MET A 51 0.61 -4.03 -1.25
N SER A 52 -0.29 -3.25 -0.65
CA SER A 52 -1.70 -3.63 -0.53
C SER A 52 -2.53 -3.12 -1.69
N ALA A 53 -3.49 -3.93 -2.14
CA ALA A 53 -4.30 -3.68 -3.33
C ALA A 53 -5.29 -2.52 -3.12
N ALA A 54 -5.51 -1.74 -4.19
CA ALA A 54 -6.44 -0.62 -4.25
C ALA A 54 -7.89 -1.09 -4.31
N MET A 55 -8.35 -1.81 -3.30
CA MET A 55 -9.69 -2.40 -3.22
C MET A 55 -10.43 -1.88 -1.98
N ASP A 56 -11.73 -1.65 -2.12
CA ASP A 56 -12.57 -1.05 -1.09
C ASP A 56 -12.82 -1.94 0.15
N THR A 57 -12.34 -3.18 0.12
CA THR A 57 -12.30 -4.10 1.26
C THR A 57 -10.87 -4.47 1.68
N VAL A 58 -9.85 -3.78 1.17
CA VAL A 58 -8.43 -4.07 1.48
C VAL A 58 -7.71 -2.84 2.02
N THR A 59 -7.72 -1.70 1.29
CA THR A 59 -6.83 -0.59 1.62
C THR A 59 -7.54 0.75 1.79
N GLU A 60 -7.66 1.16 3.03
CA GLU A 60 -7.85 2.54 3.47
C GLU A 60 -6.68 2.96 4.37
N TYR A 61 -6.76 4.14 5.00
CA TYR A 61 -5.64 4.71 5.79
C TYR A 61 -5.08 3.75 6.85
N ARG A 62 -5.92 2.96 7.55
CA ARG A 62 -5.46 2.01 8.58
C ARG A 62 -4.52 0.96 8.00
N MET A 63 -4.93 0.31 6.90
CA MET A 63 -4.10 -0.67 6.20
C MET A 63 -2.86 -0.01 5.58
N ALA A 64 -3.00 1.18 4.99
CA ALA A 64 -1.87 1.90 4.40
C ALA A 64 -0.80 2.25 5.45
N ILE A 65 -1.22 2.68 6.66
CA ILE A 65 -0.32 2.90 7.78
C ILE A 65 0.36 1.59 8.21
N ALA A 66 -0.43 0.52 8.39
CA ALA A 66 0.09 -0.76 8.89
C ALA A 66 1.17 -1.34 7.96
N ILE A 67 0.90 -1.38 6.65
CA ILE A 67 1.87 -1.92 5.69
C ILE A 67 3.11 -1.02 5.52
N ALA A 68 2.94 0.31 5.60
CA ALA A 68 4.07 1.24 5.53
C ALA A 68 5.00 1.13 6.75
N ARG A 69 4.47 0.84 7.94
CA ARG A 69 5.25 0.54 9.17
C ARG A 69 6.16 -0.66 9.00
N GLU A 70 5.70 -1.66 8.28
CA GLU A 70 6.48 -2.88 7.99
C GLU A 70 7.48 -2.69 6.84
N GLY A 71 7.43 -1.55 6.13
CA GLY A 71 8.36 -1.22 5.05
C GLY A 71 7.81 -1.36 3.64
N GLY A 72 6.52 -1.69 3.49
CA GLY A 72 5.78 -1.72 2.22
C GLY A 72 5.03 -0.42 1.93
N ILE A 73 4.00 -0.49 1.08
CA ILE A 73 3.15 0.66 0.74
C ILE A 73 1.70 0.25 0.54
N GLY A 74 0.75 1.06 1.02
CA GLY A 74 -0.67 0.88 0.76
C GLY A 74 -1.17 1.78 -0.37
N ILE A 75 -2.02 1.23 -1.25
CA ILE A 75 -2.69 2.00 -2.31
C ILE A 75 -4.15 2.22 -1.92
N ILE A 76 -4.50 3.43 -1.53
CA ILE A 76 -5.86 3.80 -1.14
C ILE A 76 -6.79 3.72 -2.35
N HIS A 77 -7.91 3.00 -2.20
CA HIS A 77 -8.87 2.81 -3.28
C HIS A 77 -9.61 4.10 -3.67
N LYS A 78 -10.18 4.12 -4.88
CA LYS A 78 -10.91 5.29 -5.41
C LYS A 78 -12.44 5.21 -5.29
N ASN A 79 -13.00 4.16 -4.69
CA ASN A 79 -14.45 4.00 -4.48
C ASN A 79 -14.97 4.92 -3.37
N MET A 80 -14.62 6.20 -3.46
CA MET A 80 -15.03 7.27 -2.56
C MET A 80 -14.90 8.62 -3.28
N SER A 81 -15.44 9.69 -2.69
CA SER A 81 -15.30 11.05 -3.24
C SER A 81 -13.81 11.47 -3.30
N ILE A 82 -13.51 12.45 -4.15
CA ILE A 82 -12.15 13.01 -4.28
C ILE A 82 -11.66 13.53 -2.92
N GLY A 83 -12.51 14.29 -2.21
CA GLY A 83 -12.16 14.84 -0.90
C GLY A 83 -11.90 13.76 0.16
N ALA A 84 -12.75 12.72 0.20
CA ALA A 84 -12.57 11.61 1.14
C ALA A 84 -11.25 10.85 0.87
N GLN A 85 -10.90 10.61 -0.40
CA GLN A 85 -9.65 9.92 -0.73
C GLN A 85 -8.42 10.78 -0.38
N ALA A 86 -8.48 12.10 -0.62
CA ALA A 86 -7.43 13.03 -0.23
C ALA A 86 -7.27 13.08 1.31
N GLU A 87 -8.39 13.06 2.06
CA GLU A 87 -8.37 12.97 3.53
C GLU A 87 -7.71 11.67 4.02
N GLN A 88 -7.97 10.54 3.37
CA GLN A 88 -7.29 9.26 3.67
C GLN A 88 -5.77 9.35 3.49
N VAL A 89 -5.31 9.99 2.40
CA VAL A 89 -3.88 10.24 2.15
C VAL A 89 -3.30 11.12 3.26
N ASP A 90 -3.96 12.23 3.58
CA ASP A 90 -3.52 13.15 4.64
C ASP A 90 -3.44 12.45 6.00
N MET A 91 -4.40 11.57 6.33
CA MET A 91 -4.36 10.75 7.56
C MET A 91 -3.09 9.88 7.63
N VAL A 92 -2.69 9.25 6.52
CA VAL A 92 -1.45 8.47 6.48
C VAL A 92 -0.24 9.37 6.65
N LYS A 93 -0.18 10.49 5.92
CA LYS A 93 0.93 11.45 5.98
C LYS A 93 1.11 12.08 7.35
N ARG A 94 0.03 12.23 8.12
CA ARG A 94 0.07 12.77 9.49
C ARG A 94 0.23 11.71 10.58
N SER A 95 0.05 10.42 10.27
CA SER A 95 0.03 9.36 11.28
C SER A 95 1.36 9.16 11.99
N GLU A 96 2.46 9.38 11.29
CA GLU A 96 3.83 9.25 11.82
C GLU A 96 4.74 10.24 11.13
N ASN A 97 5.13 11.23 11.88
CA ASN A 97 6.15 12.19 11.46
C ASN A 97 7.25 12.17 12.52
N GLY A 98 8.49 11.98 12.10
CA GLY A 98 9.59 12.28 13.02
C GLY A 98 9.50 13.73 13.52
N VAL A 99 9.22 14.64 12.58
CA VAL A 99 8.84 16.05 12.84
C VAL A 99 7.57 16.32 12.06
N ILE A 100 6.46 16.63 12.73
CA ILE A 100 5.22 17.10 12.07
C ILE A 100 5.50 18.47 11.47
N THR A 101 5.77 18.53 10.16
CA THR A 101 6.20 19.76 9.47
C THR A 101 5.08 20.78 9.20
N ASN A 102 3.83 20.45 9.49
CA ASN A 102 2.69 21.35 9.41
C ASN A 102 1.67 20.96 10.46
N PRO A 103 1.94 21.18 11.74
CA PRO A 103 1.05 20.76 12.81
C PRO A 103 -0.26 21.55 12.77
N PHE A 104 -1.36 20.89 13.18
CA PHE A 104 -2.57 21.64 13.50
C PHE A 104 -2.28 22.65 14.58
N TRP A 105 -2.80 23.84 14.42
CA TRP A 105 -2.74 24.91 15.42
C TRP A 105 -4.08 25.62 15.51
N LEU A 106 -4.35 26.27 16.63
CA LEU A 106 -5.52 27.09 16.85
C LEU A 106 -5.09 28.52 17.21
N ALA A 107 -5.97 29.47 16.91
CA ALA A 107 -5.80 30.84 17.39
C ALA A 107 -6.28 30.95 18.85
N PRO A 108 -5.78 31.91 19.65
CA PRO A 108 -6.13 32.06 21.06
C PRO A 108 -7.64 32.33 21.30
N GLY A 109 -8.35 32.77 20.29
CA GLY A 109 -9.79 33.03 20.34
C GLY A 109 -10.72 31.84 20.14
N HIS A 110 -10.17 30.64 19.90
CA HIS A 110 -10.97 29.41 19.83
C HIS A 110 -11.35 28.93 21.23
N THR A 111 -12.45 28.15 21.30
CA THR A 111 -12.95 27.56 22.54
C THR A 111 -12.29 26.22 22.85
N LEU A 112 -12.40 25.76 24.09
CA LEU A 112 -11.98 24.43 24.50
C LEU A 112 -12.77 23.33 23.74
N ALA A 113 -14.07 23.58 23.46
CA ALA A 113 -14.88 22.65 22.66
C ALA A 113 -14.31 22.44 21.26
N GLU A 114 -13.91 23.52 20.58
CA GLU A 114 -13.27 23.44 19.24
C GLU A 114 -11.91 22.74 19.30
N ALA A 115 -11.15 22.94 20.37
CA ALA A 115 -9.89 22.24 20.59
C ALA A 115 -10.10 20.74 20.82
N ASP A 116 -11.10 20.35 21.62
CA ASP A 116 -11.45 18.95 21.88
C ASP A 116 -11.96 18.25 20.61
N GLU A 117 -12.84 18.91 19.84
CA GLU A 117 -13.32 18.40 18.55
C GLU A 117 -12.16 18.15 17.58
N LEU A 118 -11.23 19.09 17.46
CA LEU A 118 -10.03 18.95 16.63
C LEU A 118 -9.17 17.78 17.10
N MET A 119 -8.92 17.68 18.41
CA MET A 119 -8.14 16.59 19.01
C MET A 119 -8.82 15.22 18.80
N ALA A 120 -10.13 15.14 18.96
CA ALA A 120 -10.91 13.92 18.76
C ALA A 120 -10.90 13.49 17.29
N LYS A 121 -11.15 14.41 16.36
CA LYS A 121 -11.16 14.15 14.91
C LYS A 121 -9.84 13.56 14.43
N TYR A 122 -8.72 14.15 14.86
CA TYR A 122 -7.39 13.74 14.39
C TYR A 122 -6.65 12.82 15.37
N ARG A 123 -7.28 12.40 16.46
CA ARG A 123 -6.72 11.53 17.52
C ARG A 123 -5.39 12.04 18.08
N ILE A 124 -5.27 13.35 18.20
CA ILE A 124 -4.11 14.03 18.79
C ILE A 124 -4.43 14.46 20.23
N SER A 125 -3.40 14.57 21.07
CA SER A 125 -3.55 14.87 22.51
C SER A 125 -3.09 16.28 22.88
N GLY A 126 -2.93 17.16 21.90
CA GLY A 126 -2.63 18.58 22.13
C GLY A 126 -2.28 19.31 20.86
N VAL A 127 -2.51 20.63 20.90
CA VAL A 127 -2.45 21.52 19.75
C VAL A 127 -1.68 22.78 20.12
N PRO A 128 -0.66 23.17 19.32
CA PRO A 128 -0.03 24.50 19.45
C PRO A 128 -1.04 25.62 19.25
N ILE A 129 -0.87 26.70 20.00
CA ILE A 129 -1.67 27.92 19.85
C ILE A 129 -0.79 29.00 19.24
N CYS A 130 -1.24 29.58 18.12
CA CYS A 130 -0.49 30.55 17.36
C CYS A 130 -1.29 31.84 17.15
N LYS A 131 -0.58 32.96 17.14
CA LYS A 131 -1.10 34.27 16.73
C LYS A 131 -0.19 34.82 15.64
N ASP A 132 -0.78 35.14 14.49
CA ASP A 132 -0.05 35.62 13.31
C ASP A 132 1.13 34.69 12.89
N GLY A 133 0.92 33.36 13.02
CA GLY A 133 1.90 32.32 12.73
C GLY A 133 2.95 32.09 13.83
N LYS A 134 3.02 32.95 14.86
CA LYS A 134 3.94 32.80 15.99
C LYS A 134 3.35 31.93 17.08
N LEU A 135 4.14 31.01 17.59
CA LEU A 135 3.76 30.17 18.72
C LEU A 135 3.63 31.03 19.99
N ILE A 136 2.47 30.96 20.65
CA ILE A 136 2.19 31.68 21.92
C ILE A 136 1.82 30.74 23.05
N GLY A 137 1.48 29.49 22.77
CA GLY A 137 1.09 28.52 23.78
C GLY A 137 0.90 27.12 23.21
N ILE A 138 0.58 26.21 24.08
CA ILE A 138 0.14 24.85 23.72
C ILE A 138 -1.00 24.42 24.64
N ILE A 139 -2.04 23.79 24.06
CA ILE A 139 -3.11 23.19 24.84
C ILE A 139 -3.10 21.68 24.65
N THR A 140 -3.30 20.92 25.72
CA THR A 140 -3.26 19.46 25.73
C THR A 140 -4.46 18.89 26.46
N ASN A 141 -4.75 17.58 26.27
CA ASN A 141 -5.78 16.90 27.05
C ASN A 141 -5.56 16.99 28.57
N ARG A 142 -4.30 17.16 29.02
CA ARG A 142 -3.98 17.34 30.44
C ARG A 142 -4.49 18.68 30.96
N ASP A 143 -4.34 19.74 30.17
CA ASP A 143 -4.80 21.10 30.51
C ASP A 143 -6.32 21.16 30.60
N MET A 144 -7.04 20.44 29.70
CA MET A 144 -8.50 20.41 29.63
C MET A 144 -9.18 19.39 30.57
N LYS A 145 -8.40 18.48 31.17
CA LYS A 145 -8.93 17.29 31.88
C LYS A 145 -9.94 17.58 32.98
N PHE A 146 -9.80 18.71 33.65
CA PHE A 146 -10.62 19.10 34.80
C PHE A 146 -11.51 20.33 34.49
N GLU A 147 -11.47 20.82 33.24
CA GLU A 147 -12.33 21.94 32.84
C GLU A 147 -13.75 21.46 32.64
N THR A 148 -14.69 22.20 33.23
CA THR A 148 -16.14 21.92 33.15
C THR A 148 -16.85 22.84 32.16
N ASP A 149 -16.30 24.02 31.92
CA ASP A 149 -16.83 25.01 30.97
C ASP A 149 -16.00 24.94 29.66
N MET A 150 -16.53 24.19 28.70
CA MET A 150 -15.91 24.04 27.38
C MET A 150 -16.10 25.24 26.45
N SER A 151 -16.89 26.25 26.87
CA SER A 151 -17.09 27.48 26.09
C SER A 151 -16.02 28.54 26.31
N GLN A 152 -15.16 28.37 27.34
CA GLN A 152 -14.06 29.29 27.58
C GLN A 152 -12.97 29.20 26.49
N LEU A 153 -12.23 30.31 26.36
CA LEU A 153 -11.20 30.39 25.32
C LEU A 153 -9.96 29.58 25.69
N VAL A 154 -9.33 28.97 24.69
CA VAL A 154 -8.06 28.22 24.86
C VAL A 154 -6.97 29.09 25.47
N ASP A 155 -7.00 30.41 25.23
CA ASP A 155 -6.06 31.35 25.80
C ASP A 155 -6.06 31.39 27.33
N ASN A 156 -7.17 31.06 27.98
CA ASN A 156 -7.30 31.08 29.45
C ASN A 156 -6.68 29.83 30.10
N VAL A 157 -6.59 28.72 29.36
CA VAL A 157 -6.25 27.39 29.89
C VAL A 157 -4.92 26.86 29.37
N MET A 158 -4.49 27.29 28.16
CA MET A 158 -3.27 26.82 27.54
C MET A 158 -2.00 27.13 28.39
N THR A 159 -1.00 26.28 28.27
CA THR A 159 0.34 26.55 28.79
C THR A 159 1.03 27.64 27.96
N LYS A 160 1.34 28.80 28.56
CA LYS A 160 2.00 29.97 27.95
C LYS A 160 3.42 30.20 28.45
N GLU A 161 3.61 29.98 29.75
CA GLU A 161 4.87 30.27 30.42
C GLU A 161 5.84 29.10 30.30
N ASN A 162 7.12 29.39 30.17
CA ASN A 162 8.20 28.38 30.08
C ASN A 162 7.99 27.36 28.96
N LEU A 163 7.46 27.80 27.80
CA LEU A 163 7.33 26.95 26.63
C LEU A 163 8.69 26.42 26.20
N VAL A 164 8.82 25.10 26.24
CA VAL A 164 10.00 24.40 25.73
C VAL A 164 9.81 24.21 24.23
N THR A 165 10.74 24.74 23.45
CA THR A 165 10.74 24.63 21.98
C THR A 165 12.11 24.17 21.49
N ALA A 166 12.19 23.69 20.25
CA ALA A 166 13.44 23.45 19.55
C ALA A 166 13.46 24.22 18.22
N LYS A 167 14.64 24.37 17.64
CA LYS A 167 14.80 24.99 16.31
C LYS A 167 14.66 23.97 15.19
N GLU A 168 14.36 24.48 13.98
CA GLU A 168 14.43 23.69 12.75
C GLU A 168 15.79 22.97 12.64
N GLY A 169 15.75 21.69 12.20
CA GLY A 169 16.95 20.87 12.08
C GLY A 169 17.30 20.05 13.32
N VAL A 170 16.55 20.17 14.44
CA VAL A 170 16.72 19.30 15.61
C VAL A 170 16.56 17.84 15.22
N THR A 171 17.48 16.98 15.63
CA THR A 171 17.40 15.53 15.43
C THR A 171 16.42 14.90 16.39
N LEU A 172 15.90 13.69 16.06
CA LEU A 172 15.00 12.96 16.95
C LEU A 172 15.65 12.58 18.28
N GLU A 173 16.96 12.29 18.30
CA GLU A 173 17.69 12.00 19.54
C GLU A 173 17.83 13.25 20.44
N GLU A 174 18.13 14.41 19.87
CA GLU A 174 18.14 15.67 20.60
C GLU A 174 16.74 16.02 21.13
N ALA A 175 15.71 15.85 20.30
CA ALA A 175 14.32 16.07 20.71
C ALA A 175 13.91 15.14 21.86
N LYS A 176 14.29 13.87 21.82
CA LYS A 176 14.08 12.88 22.89
C LYS A 176 14.71 13.30 24.21
N GLU A 177 15.94 13.83 24.15
CA GLU A 177 16.63 14.30 25.35
C GLU A 177 15.96 15.56 25.94
N ILE A 178 15.50 16.50 25.09
CA ILE A 178 14.73 17.68 25.50
C ILE A 178 13.42 17.27 26.18
N LEU A 179 12.63 16.38 25.53
CA LEU A 179 11.35 15.87 26.06
C LEU A 179 11.58 15.19 27.42
N ARG A 180 12.61 14.34 27.54
CA ARG A 180 12.98 13.64 28.78
C ARG A 180 13.37 14.61 29.89
N ARG A 181 14.24 15.58 29.60
CA ARG A 181 14.77 16.56 30.58
C ARG A 181 13.66 17.45 31.13
N HIS A 182 12.77 17.91 30.27
CA HIS A 182 11.68 18.81 30.64
C HIS A 182 10.40 18.11 31.05
N LYS A 183 10.35 16.75 30.95
CA LYS A 183 9.18 15.91 31.27
C LYS A 183 7.92 16.34 30.52
N ILE A 184 8.08 16.73 29.26
CA ILE A 184 7.00 17.11 28.35
C ILE A 184 6.80 16.05 27.27
N GLU A 185 5.59 15.97 26.72
CA GLU A 185 5.23 14.97 25.70
C GLU A 185 5.26 15.52 24.29
N LYS A 186 5.32 16.84 24.16
CA LYS A 186 5.26 17.57 22.89
C LYS A 186 6.28 18.69 22.85
N LEU A 187 7.02 18.76 21.75
CA LEU A 187 8.08 19.74 21.52
C LEU A 187 7.77 20.51 20.24
N PRO A 188 7.23 21.73 20.34
CA PRO A 188 7.07 22.60 19.19
C PRO A 188 8.43 22.99 18.58
N ILE A 189 8.51 22.98 17.26
CA ILE A 189 9.68 23.42 16.49
C ILE A 189 9.38 24.78 15.92
N VAL A 190 10.27 25.72 16.12
CA VAL A 190 10.11 27.13 15.69
C VAL A 190 11.32 27.62 14.91
N ASP A 191 11.10 28.63 14.05
CA ASP A 191 12.18 29.37 13.42
C ASP A 191 12.75 30.48 14.36
N ASP A 192 13.72 31.23 13.88
CA ASP A 192 14.35 32.30 14.64
C ASP A 192 13.38 33.46 14.99
N ASN A 193 12.25 33.58 14.29
CA ASN A 193 11.20 34.55 14.56
C ASN A 193 10.06 33.99 15.40
N TYR A 194 10.24 32.78 15.96
CA TYR A 194 9.25 32.04 16.77
C TYR A 194 7.98 31.62 16.01
N HIS A 195 8.03 31.54 14.66
CA HIS A 195 6.95 30.94 13.88
C HIS A 195 6.98 29.42 14.00
N LEU A 196 5.80 28.84 14.19
CA LEU A 196 5.65 27.40 14.29
C LEU A 196 6.00 26.72 12.94
N LYS A 197 6.99 25.82 12.97
CA LYS A 197 7.47 25.04 11.81
C LYS A 197 7.16 23.55 11.93
N GLY A 198 7.03 23.07 13.16
CA GLY A 198 6.80 21.66 13.39
C GLY A 198 6.39 21.33 14.82
N LEU A 199 6.12 20.06 15.04
CA LEU A 199 5.84 19.48 16.34
C LEU A 199 6.45 18.07 16.40
N ILE A 200 7.19 17.76 17.46
CA ILE A 200 7.66 16.39 17.77
C ILE A 200 6.94 15.92 19.03
N THR A 201 6.46 14.68 19.03
CA THR A 201 5.84 14.07 20.22
C THR A 201 6.62 12.83 20.67
N ILE A 202 6.49 12.47 21.96
CA ILE A 202 7.04 11.20 22.47
C ILE A 202 6.55 10.01 21.64
N LYS A 203 5.27 10.02 21.26
CA LYS A 203 4.69 8.94 20.44
C LYS A 203 5.38 8.78 19.08
N ASP A 204 5.83 9.86 18.45
CA ASP A 204 6.52 9.79 17.17
C ASP A 204 7.91 9.17 17.33
N ILE A 205 8.61 9.48 18.41
CA ILE A 205 9.90 8.87 18.76
C ILE A 205 9.75 7.39 19.11
N GLU A 206 8.74 7.04 19.93
CA GLU A 206 8.43 5.65 20.28
C GLU A 206 8.12 4.82 19.04
N LYS A 207 7.29 5.35 18.13
CA LYS A 207 6.93 4.68 16.87
C LYS A 207 8.14 4.48 15.95
N ALA A 208 9.04 5.45 15.86
CA ALA A 208 10.27 5.32 15.09
C ALA A 208 11.17 4.19 15.64
N THR A 209 11.15 3.98 16.96
CA THR A 209 11.88 2.89 17.62
C THR A 209 11.19 1.53 17.43
N VAL A 210 9.84 1.50 17.49
CA VAL A 210 9.05 0.25 17.35
C VAL A 210 9.01 -0.22 15.88
N TYR A 211 9.00 0.70 14.92
CA TYR A 211 8.93 0.39 13.48
C TYR A 211 10.16 0.91 12.72
N PRO A 212 11.36 0.36 12.97
CA PRO A 212 12.59 0.85 12.36
C PRO A 212 12.64 0.62 10.85
N ASN A 213 11.86 -0.33 10.35
CA ASN A 213 11.80 -0.70 8.94
C ASN A 213 10.73 0.07 8.14
N SER A 214 10.10 1.09 8.72
CA SER A 214 9.01 1.82 8.05
C SER A 214 9.46 2.45 6.72
N ALA A 215 8.61 2.32 5.69
CA ALA A 215 8.81 3.01 4.42
C ALA A 215 8.42 4.49 4.56
N ARG A 216 9.39 5.38 4.37
CA ARG A 216 9.24 6.82 4.61
C ARG A 216 9.73 7.65 3.42
N ASP A 217 9.09 8.81 3.25
CA ASP A 217 9.54 9.83 2.31
C ASP A 217 10.74 10.63 2.88
N GLU A 218 11.29 11.55 2.08
CA GLU A 218 12.41 12.40 2.47
C GLU A 218 12.12 13.30 3.68
N LYS A 219 10.84 13.52 4.01
CA LYS A 219 10.39 14.27 5.18
C LYS A 219 10.13 13.38 6.40
N GLY A 220 10.45 12.10 6.33
CA GLY A 220 10.24 11.12 7.39
C GLY A 220 8.78 10.65 7.58
N ARG A 221 7.86 10.99 6.66
CA ARG A 221 6.46 10.59 6.71
C ARG A 221 6.26 9.23 6.01
N LEU A 222 5.29 8.44 6.46
CA LEU A 222 4.98 7.16 5.84
C LEU A 222 4.65 7.31 4.34
N LEU A 223 5.13 6.37 3.53
CA LEU A 223 4.78 6.31 2.11
C LEU A 223 3.33 5.85 1.93
N VAL A 224 2.63 6.49 0.99
CA VAL A 224 1.26 6.14 0.61
C VAL A 224 1.01 6.35 -0.86
N GLY A 225 0.31 5.41 -1.49
CA GLY A 225 -0.21 5.55 -2.83
C GLY A 225 -1.73 5.72 -2.84
N ALA A 226 -2.26 6.20 -3.96
CA ALA A 226 -3.69 6.31 -4.18
C ALA A 226 -4.08 5.94 -5.61
N ALA A 227 -5.19 5.22 -5.74
CA ALA A 227 -5.72 4.81 -7.03
C ALA A 227 -6.45 5.93 -7.73
N ILE A 228 -6.26 6.01 -9.05
CA ILE A 228 -7.03 6.86 -9.97
C ILE A 228 -7.64 5.99 -11.07
N GLY A 229 -8.67 6.47 -11.73
CA GLY A 229 -9.33 5.81 -12.87
C GLY A 229 -9.34 6.72 -14.11
N VAL A 230 -10.00 6.26 -15.18
CA VAL A 230 -10.18 7.03 -16.41
C VAL A 230 -11.56 7.66 -16.41
N THR A 231 -11.78 8.60 -15.51
CA THR A 231 -13.03 9.36 -15.37
C THR A 231 -12.85 10.79 -15.87
N ALA A 232 -13.96 11.48 -16.12
CA ALA A 232 -13.90 12.88 -16.60
C ALA A 232 -13.20 13.82 -15.61
N ASP A 233 -13.30 13.51 -14.32
CA ASP A 233 -12.74 14.28 -13.18
C ASP A 233 -11.36 13.78 -12.73
N VAL A 234 -10.68 12.92 -13.51
CA VAL A 234 -9.39 12.32 -13.10
C VAL A 234 -8.33 13.37 -12.73
N LEU A 235 -8.27 14.49 -13.45
CA LEU A 235 -7.28 15.53 -13.17
C LEU A 235 -7.57 16.30 -11.87
N ASP A 236 -8.84 16.48 -11.53
CA ASP A 236 -9.23 17.08 -10.24
C ASP A 236 -8.87 16.15 -9.08
N ARG A 237 -9.06 14.84 -9.26
CA ARG A 237 -8.62 13.82 -8.31
C ARG A 237 -7.10 13.81 -8.15
N VAL A 238 -6.36 13.81 -9.25
CA VAL A 238 -4.89 13.89 -9.22
C VAL A 238 -4.42 15.12 -8.45
N ARG A 239 -4.99 16.30 -8.74
CA ARG A 239 -4.66 17.55 -8.04
C ARG A 239 -4.87 17.42 -6.53
N ALA A 240 -6.04 16.98 -6.09
CA ALA A 240 -6.36 16.85 -4.68
C ALA A 240 -5.43 15.85 -3.96
N LEU A 241 -5.07 14.73 -4.62
CA LEU A 241 -4.16 13.74 -4.06
C LEU A 241 -2.72 14.27 -3.95
N VAL A 242 -2.26 15.04 -4.96
CA VAL A 242 -0.93 15.69 -4.93
C VAL A 242 -0.86 16.74 -3.83
N GLU A 243 -1.90 17.56 -3.67
CA GLU A 243 -2.01 18.55 -2.59
C GLU A 243 -2.03 17.88 -1.20
N ALA A 244 -2.64 16.69 -1.07
CA ALA A 244 -2.59 15.89 0.15
C ALA A 244 -1.23 15.22 0.38
N GLY A 245 -0.31 15.27 -0.59
CA GLY A 245 1.07 14.75 -0.48
C GLY A 245 1.20 13.28 -0.77
N VAL A 246 0.39 12.71 -1.69
CA VAL A 246 0.56 11.33 -2.17
C VAL A 246 1.95 11.12 -2.77
N ASP A 247 2.58 9.97 -2.51
CA ASP A 247 3.91 9.64 -3.05
C ASP A 247 3.83 9.01 -4.44
N VAL A 248 2.79 8.19 -4.68
CA VAL A 248 2.61 7.51 -5.95
C VAL A 248 1.12 7.39 -6.31
N LEU A 249 0.79 7.69 -7.54
CA LEU A 249 -0.52 7.43 -8.12
C LEU A 249 -0.55 6.05 -8.76
N CYS A 250 -1.70 5.36 -8.68
CA CYS A 250 -1.92 4.07 -9.33
C CYS A 250 -3.11 4.18 -10.29
N LEU A 251 -2.85 4.30 -11.59
CA LEU A 251 -3.89 4.22 -12.61
C LEU A 251 -4.31 2.76 -12.78
N ASP A 252 -5.48 2.44 -12.22
CA ASP A 252 -5.96 1.08 -12.04
C ASP A 252 -7.12 0.75 -12.99
N SER A 253 -6.87 -0.13 -13.96
CA SER A 253 -7.81 -0.56 -15.01
C SER A 253 -7.82 -2.08 -15.18
N ALA A 254 -8.93 -2.62 -15.64
CA ALA A 254 -9.04 -4.03 -16.02
C ALA A 254 -8.21 -4.36 -17.29
N HIS A 255 -7.94 -3.35 -18.14
CA HIS A 255 -7.13 -3.50 -19.36
C HIS A 255 -6.30 -2.24 -19.64
N GLY A 256 -5.05 -2.25 -19.14
CA GLY A 256 -4.12 -1.12 -19.26
C GLY A 256 -3.65 -0.82 -20.69
N HIS A 257 -3.63 -1.82 -21.57
CA HIS A 257 -3.24 -1.67 -22.97
C HIS A 257 -4.41 -1.18 -23.84
N SER A 258 -5.06 -0.10 -23.42
CA SER A 258 -6.13 0.57 -24.17
C SER A 258 -5.80 2.04 -24.40
N HIS A 259 -6.27 2.61 -25.52
CA HIS A 259 -5.96 4.01 -25.88
C HIS A 259 -6.30 5.00 -24.77
N ASN A 260 -7.47 4.85 -24.13
CA ASN A 260 -7.91 5.74 -23.05
C ASN A 260 -6.95 5.73 -21.86
N ILE A 261 -6.39 4.55 -21.52
CA ILE A 261 -5.43 4.41 -20.44
C ILE A 261 -4.09 5.03 -20.82
N LEU A 262 -3.58 4.74 -22.03
CA LEU A 262 -2.33 5.30 -22.53
C LEU A 262 -2.40 6.84 -22.60
N ASP A 263 -3.51 7.38 -23.06
CA ASP A 263 -3.73 8.83 -23.12
C ASP A 263 -3.86 9.45 -21.71
N CYS A 264 -4.49 8.76 -20.77
CA CYS A 264 -4.57 9.20 -19.39
C CYS A 264 -3.16 9.27 -18.75
N VAL A 265 -2.31 8.25 -18.97
CA VAL A 265 -0.91 8.24 -18.50
C VAL A 265 -0.18 9.48 -19.06
N ARG A 266 -0.23 9.72 -20.40
CA ARG A 266 0.41 10.88 -21.03
C ARG A 266 -0.08 12.21 -20.44
N ARG A 267 -1.39 12.36 -20.25
CA ARG A 267 -2.00 13.59 -19.70
C ARG A 267 -1.57 13.84 -18.25
N VAL A 268 -1.58 12.82 -17.41
CA VAL A 268 -1.14 12.94 -16.00
C VAL A 268 0.33 13.33 -15.95
N LYS A 269 1.19 12.65 -16.71
CA LYS A 269 2.64 12.94 -16.73
C LYS A 269 2.97 14.29 -17.38
N ALA A 270 2.19 14.76 -18.33
CA ALA A 270 2.37 16.10 -18.91
C ALA A 270 2.07 17.23 -17.91
N LEU A 271 1.06 17.06 -17.04
CA LEU A 271 0.66 18.06 -16.05
C LEU A 271 1.43 17.94 -14.72
N TYR A 272 1.83 16.73 -14.35
CA TYR A 272 2.52 16.42 -13.10
C TYR A 272 3.75 15.53 -13.36
N PRO A 273 4.81 16.06 -14.01
CA PRO A 273 5.97 15.28 -14.45
C PRO A 273 6.73 14.61 -13.31
N ASP A 274 6.72 15.20 -12.11
CA ASP A 274 7.44 14.70 -10.94
C ASP A 274 6.67 13.65 -10.17
N VAL A 275 5.34 13.56 -10.31
CA VAL A 275 4.51 12.56 -9.65
C VAL A 275 4.84 11.17 -10.19
N GLN A 276 5.10 10.23 -9.28
CA GLN A 276 5.33 8.85 -9.67
C GLN A 276 3.99 8.18 -10.03
N LEU A 277 3.95 7.48 -11.16
CA LEU A 277 2.73 6.88 -11.71
C LEU A 277 2.93 5.40 -12.00
N ILE A 278 2.21 4.55 -11.26
CA ILE A 278 2.00 3.14 -11.58
C ILE A 278 0.83 3.05 -12.55
N ALA A 279 0.96 2.28 -13.63
CA ALA A 279 -0.14 2.05 -14.56
C ALA A 279 -0.36 0.56 -14.82
N GLY A 280 -1.60 0.15 -14.99
CA GLY A 280 -1.99 -1.24 -15.27
C GLY A 280 -3.52 -1.43 -15.27
N ASN A 281 -3.98 -2.72 -15.41
CA ASN A 281 -3.15 -3.92 -15.50
C ASN A 281 -2.91 -4.31 -16.96
N VAL A 282 -1.75 -4.89 -17.18
CA VAL A 282 -1.41 -5.57 -18.44
C VAL A 282 -0.90 -6.98 -18.14
N ALA A 283 -0.76 -7.83 -19.15
CA ALA A 283 -0.28 -9.20 -19.00
C ALA A 283 0.61 -9.64 -20.17
N THR A 284 1.08 -8.70 -21.01
CA THR A 284 1.89 -8.99 -22.20
C THR A 284 3.07 -8.02 -22.29
N ALA A 285 4.11 -8.45 -23.00
CA ALA A 285 5.28 -7.64 -23.31
C ALA A 285 4.90 -6.33 -24.02
N GLU A 286 4.03 -6.40 -25.03
CA GLU A 286 3.57 -5.24 -25.80
C GLU A 286 2.80 -4.25 -24.95
N GLY A 287 1.90 -4.73 -24.07
CA GLY A 287 1.15 -3.87 -23.15
C GLY A 287 2.07 -3.18 -22.14
N THR A 288 3.10 -3.89 -21.67
CA THR A 288 4.13 -3.34 -20.78
C THR A 288 4.91 -2.22 -21.48
N ARG A 289 5.41 -2.47 -22.69
CA ARG A 289 6.10 -1.48 -23.51
C ARG A 289 5.25 -0.23 -23.76
N ALA A 290 4.00 -0.42 -24.14
CA ALA A 290 3.09 0.69 -24.43
C ALA A 290 2.85 1.61 -23.21
N LEU A 291 2.72 1.05 -22.01
CA LEU A 291 2.58 1.84 -20.77
C LEU A 291 3.86 2.60 -20.41
N ILE A 292 5.02 1.96 -20.57
CA ILE A 292 6.33 2.60 -20.32
C ILE A 292 6.54 3.77 -21.30
N GLU A 293 6.29 3.57 -22.58
CA GLU A 293 6.41 4.60 -23.60
C GLU A 293 5.38 5.73 -23.44
N ALA A 294 4.23 5.45 -22.82
CA ALA A 294 3.27 6.47 -22.42
C ALA A 294 3.73 7.31 -21.23
N GLY A 295 4.76 6.88 -20.48
CA GLY A 295 5.36 7.60 -19.37
C GLY A 295 5.09 7.01 -17.98
N ALA A 296 4.65 5.76 -17.88
CA ALA A 296 4.51 5.08 -16.58
C ALA A 296 5.88 4.89 -15.92
N ASP A 297 5.96 5.17 -14.59
CA ASP A 297 7.16 5.00 -13.78
C ASP A 297 7.27 3.57 -13.21
N CYS A 298 6.18 2.80 -13.26
CA CYS A 298 6.07 1.41 -12.89
C CYS A 298 4.87 0.77 -13.60
N VAL A 299 4.96 -0.51 -13.96
CA VAL A 299 3.85 -1.22 -14.63
C VAL A 299 3.32 -2.34 -13.75
N LYS A 300 1.99 -2.40 -13.62
CA LYS A 300 1.28 -3.40 -12.82
C LYS A 300 0.76 -4.54 -13.70
N ILE A 301 1.17 -5.78 -13.37
CA ILE A 301 1.01 -6.98 -14.18
C ILE A 301 0.02 -7.93 -13.54
N GLY A 302 -1.00 -8.34 -14.33
CA GLY A 302 -1.96 -9.36 -13.90
C GLY A 302 -3.36 -9.12 -14.47
N ILE A 303 -3.81 -10.01 -15.36
CA ILE A 303 -5.16 -10.03 -15.90
C ILE A 303 -5.82 -11.36 -15.48
N GLY A 304 -6.77 -11.27 -14.54
CA GLY A 304 -7.58 -12.36 -14.07
C GLY A 304 -6.97 -13.35 -13.06
N PRO A 305 -5.79 -13.14 -12.41
CA PRO A 305 -5.26 -14.11 -11.45
C PRO A 305 -5.84 -13.99 -10.04
N GLY A 306 -6.55 -12.90 -9.72
CA GLY A 306 -7.08 -12.64 -8.37
C GLY A 306 -8.13 -13.67 -7.95
N SER A 307 -8.18 -14.03 -6.66
CA SER A 307 -9.04 -15.08 -6.10
C SER A 307 -10.55 -14.82 -6.25
N ILE A 308 -10.94 -13.55 -6.39
CA ILE A 308 -12.33 -13.10 -6.55
C ILE A 308 -12.59 -12.51 -7.95
N CYS A 309 -11.63 -12.65 -8.88
CA CYS A 309 -11.77 -12.20 -10.25
C CYS A 309 -12.39 -13.30 -11.12
N THR A 310 -13.39 -12.95 -11.93
CA THR A 310 -14.04 -13.87 -12.89
C THR A 310 -13.78 -13.46 -14.34
N THR A 311 -12.91 -12.52 -14.63
CA THR A 311 -12.58 -12.06 -15.99
C THR A 311 -12.22 -13.22 -16.91
N ARG A 312 -11.43 -14.19 -16.45
CA ARG A 312 -11.04 -15.37 -17.26
C ARG A 312 -12.22 -16.27 -17.60
N VAL A 313 -13.23 -16.34 -16.75
CA VAL A 313 -14.42 -17.17 -16.94
C VAL A 313 -15.48 -16.42 -17.74
N VAL A 314 -15.72 -15.15 -17.42
CA VAL A 314 -16.77 -14.32 -18.03
C VAL A 314 -16.35 -13.79 -19.40
N ALA A 315 -15.13 -13.30 -19.54
CA ALA A 315 -14.62 -12.72 -20.78
C ALA A 315 -13.71 -13.67 -21.58
N GLY A 316 -13.22 -14.75 -20.97
CA GLY A 316 -12.27 -15.67 -21.59
C GLY A 316 -10.86 -15.09 -21.76
N ILE A 317 -10.53 -14.02 -21.02
CA ILE A 317 -9.29 -13.25 -21.18
C ILE A 317 -8.39 -13.41 -19.94
N GLY A 318 -7.10 -13.62 -20.18
CA GLY A 318 -6.09 -13.67 -19.11
C GLY A 318 -4.80 -14.35 -19.56
N VAL A 319 -3.74 -14.14 -18.78
CA VAL A 319 -2.46 -14.82 -18.94
C VAL A 319 -2.08 -15.40 -17.57
N PRO A 320 -1.59 -16.65 -17.49
CA PRO A 320 -1.07 -17.25 -16.26
C PRO A 320 0.06 -16.38 -15.69
N GLN A 321 0.08 -16.20 -14.35
CA GLN A 321 0.75 -15.07 -13.72
C GLN A 321 2.28 -15.11 -13.82
N ILE A 322 2.92 -16.28 -13.69
CA ILE A 322 4.39 -16.40 -13.87
C ILE A 322 4.78 -15.98 -15.29
N THR A 323 4.06 -16.47 -16.30
CA THR A 323 4.32 -16.10 -17.69
C THR A 323 4.13 -14.59 -17.91
N ALA A 324 3.05 -14.01 -17.40
CA ALA A 324 2.78 -12.58 -17.54
C ALA A 324 3.88 -11.72 -16.90
N VAL A 325 4.32 -12.09 -15.70
CA VAL A 325 5.37 -11.37 -14.96
C VAL A 325 6.70 -11.47 -15.71
N TYR A 326 7.08 -12.67 -16.12
CA TYR A 326 8.36 -12.90 -16.82
C TYR A 326 8.44 -12.13 -18.15
N ASP A 327 7.39 -12.18 -18.98
CA ASP A 327 7.36 -11.46 -20.25
C ASP A 327 7.42 -9.94 -20.06
N ALA A 328 6.71 -9.43 -19.06
CA ALA A 328 6.74 -8.03 -18.71
C ALA A 328 8.10 -7.60 -18.18
N ALA A 329 8.73 -8.43 -17.33
CA ALA A 329 10.05 -8.17 -16.75
C ALA A 329 11.13 -8.04 -17.83
N CYS A 330 11.12 -8.94 -18.83
CA CYS A 330 12.09 -8.88 -19.95
C CYS A 330 12.03 -7.52 -20.66
N VAL A 331 10.84 -7.02 -20.97
CA VAL A 331 10.69 -5.70 -21.62
C VAL A 331 11.00 -4.55 -20.67
N ALA A 332 10.51 -4.61 -19.44
CA ALA A 332 10.68 -3.53 -18.47
C ALA A 332 12.16 -3.29 -18.12
N ALA A 333 12.97 -4.37 -18.11
CA ALA A 333 14.42 -4.31 -17.91
C ALA A 333 15.14 -3.47 -18.99
N GLU A 334 14.68 -3.52 -20.26
CA GLU A 334 15.24 -2.72 -21.35
C GLU A 334 15.11 -1.20 -21.09
N TYR A 335 14.09 -0.80 -20.34
CA TYR A 335 13.79 0.59 -20.00
C TYR A 335 14.21 0.99 -18.58
N GLY A 336 14.69 0.05 -17.76
CA GLY A 336 14.96 0.28 -16.34
C GLY A 336 13.72 0.69 -15.55
N VAL A 337 12.56 0.14 -15.87
CA VAL A 337 11.26 0.43 -15.22
C VAL A 337 10.86 -0.77 -14.35
N PRO A 338 10.59 -0.57 -13.04
CA PRO A 338 10.11 -1.64 -12.17
C PRO A 338 8.72 -2.15 -12.56
N ILE A 339 8.41 -3.40 -12.18
CA ILE A 339 7.09 -3.99 -12.37
C ILE A 339 6.53 -4.57 -11.08
N ILE A 340 5.20 -4.62 -10.99
CA ILE A 340 4.44 -5.17 -9.86
C ILE A 340 3.70 -6.42 -10.32
N ALA A 341 3.87 -7.53 -9.61
CA ALA A 341 3.03 -8.72 -9.78
C ALA A 341 1.74 -8.56 -8.95
N ASP A 342 0.60 -8.45 -9.62
CA ASP A 342 -0.70 -8.21 -8.98
C ASP A 342 -1.64 -9.41 -9.16
N GLY A 343 -1.94 -10.07 -8.03
CA GLY A 343 -2.91 -11.16 -7.94
C GLY A 343 -2.33 -12.56 -8.07
N GLY A 344 -3.11 -13.55 -7.64
CA GLY A 344 -2.79 -14.98 -7.70
C GLY A 344 -1.95 -15.52 -6.54
N VAL A 345 -1.43 -14.66 -5.67
CA VAL A 345 -0.60 -15.03 -4.53
C VAL A 345 -1.43 -15.63 -3.40
N LYS A 346 -1.08 -16.83 -2.97
CA LYS A 346 -1.74 -17.59 -1.91
C LYS A 346 -0.84 -17.80 -0.69
N TYR A 347 0.47 -17.93 -0.91
CA TYR A 347 1.48 -18.25 0.09
C TYR A 347 2.71 -17.36 -0.07
N SER A 348 3.58 -17.33 0.93
CA SER A 348 4.88 -16.63 0.87
C SER A 348 5.80 -17.15 -0.25
N GLY A 349 5.72 -18.45 -0.56
CA GLY A 349 6.45 -19.04 -1.67
C GLY A 349 6.08 -18.45 -3.03
N ASP A 350 4.82 -18.01 -3.22
CA ASP A 350 4.38 -17.36 -4.46
C ASP A 350 5.00 -15.96 -4.59
N ILE A 351 5.25 -15.27 -3.46
CA ILE A 351 6.00 -14.00 -3.45
C ILE A 351 7.42 -14.22 -3.95
N ALA A 352 8.12 -15.24 -3.45
CA ALA A 352 9.47 -15.60 -3.90
C ALA A 352 9.47 -15.93 -5.41
N LYS A 353 8.49 -16.70 -5.89
CA LYS A 353 8.35 -17.03 -7.32
C LYS A 353 8.05 -15.80 -8.18
N ALA A 354 7.21 -14.88 -7.72
CA ALA A 354 6.90 -13.64 -8.44
C ALA A 354 8.14 -12.73 -8.59
N LEU A 355 8.91 -12.59 -7.50
CA LEU A 355 10.16 -11.83 -7.52
C LEU A 355 11.20 -12.50 -8.41
N ALA A 356 11.41 -13.82 -8.28
CA ALA A 356 12.33 -14.58 -9.14
C ALA A 356 11.94 -14.51 -10.63
N ALA A 357 10.65 -14.37 -10.95
CA ALA A 357 10.19 -14.15 -12.32
C ALA A 357 10.43 -12.72 -12.83
N GLY A 358 10.99 -11.83 -12.01
CA GLY A 358 11.40 -10.49 -12.37
C GLY A 358 10.52 -9.36 -11.84
N ALA A 359 9.49 -9.64 -11.01
CA ALA A 359 8.76 -8.57 -10.33
C ALA A 359 9.64 -7.87 -9.28
N ASN A 360 9.48 -6.57 -9.13
CA ASN A 360 10.12 -5.79 -8.07
C ASN A 360 9.27 -5.76 -6.80
N VAL A 361 7.95 -5.72 -6.94
CA VAL A 361 6.99 -5.64 -5.84
C VAL A 361 5.82 -6.58 -6.12
N VAL A 362 5.21 -7.10 -5.07
CA VAL A 362 4.04 -7.96 -5.13
C VAL A 362 2.85 -7.26 -4.48
N MET A 363 1.74 -7.14 -5.22
CA MET A 363 0.49 -6.57 -4.70
C MET A 363 -0.38 -7.67 -4.12
N LEU A 364 -0.83 -7.46 -2.87
CA LEU A 364 -1.63 -8.41 -2.11
C LEU A 364 -3.06 -7.89 -1.88
N GLY A 365 -4.05 -8.69 -2.25
CA GLY A 365 -5.47 -8.46 -1.98
C GLY A 365 -5.97 -9.41 -0.88
N SER A 366 -6.30 -10.65 -1.24
CA SER A 366 -6.92 -11.65 -0.34
C SER A 366 -6.12 -11.95 0.93
N LEU A 367 -4.78 -11.95 0.85
CA LEU A 367 -3.93 -12.21 2.01
C LEU A 367 -4.03 -11.12 3.07
N LEU A 368 -4.31 -9.87 2.69
CA LEU A 368 -4.46 -8.73 3.59
C LEU A 368 -5.92 -8.38 3.90
N ALA A 369 -6.88 -8.82 3.07
CA ALA A 369 -8.31 -8.53 3.27
C ALA A 369 -8.86 -9.07 4.61
N GLY A 370 -8.27 -10.14 5.15
CA GLY A 370 -8.62 -10.72 6.46
C GLY A 370 -8.02 -10.01 7.66
N CYS A 371 -7.11 -9.04 7.46
CA CYS A 371 -6.45 -8.35 8.56
C CYS A 371 -7.37 -7.33 9.25
N GLU A 372 -7.08 -7.02 10.52
CA GLU A 372 -7.84 -6.08 11.34
C GLU A 372 -7.95 -4.69 10.69
N GLU A 373 -6.88 -4.23 10.05
CA GLU A 373 -6.79 -2.88 9.49
C GLU A 373 -7.47 -2.73 8.12
N SER A 374 -7.90 -3.84 7.49
CA SER A 374 -8.67 -3.77 6.24
C SER A 374 -10.07 -3.19 6.50
N PRO A 375 -10.64 -2.41 5.56
CA PRO A 375 -11.93 -1.75 5.76
C PRO A 375 -13.15 -2.66 5.66
N GLY A 376 -13.02 -3.88 5.14
CA GLY A 376 -14.12 -4.84 5.02
C GLY A 376 -14.78 -5.14 6.38
N ASP A 377 -16.10 -5.25 6.40
CA ASP A 377 -16.86 -5.56 7.62
C ASP A 377 -16.45 -6.90 8.22
N THR A 378 -16.49 -6.99 9.54
CA THR A 378 -16.24 -8.24 10.26
C THR A 378 -17.55 -8.98 10.47
N GLU A 379 -17.61 -10.24 10.05
CA GLU A 379 -18.76 -11.13 10.18
C GLU A 379 -18.41 -12.33 11.06
N VAL A 380 -19.38 -12.80 11.84
CA VAL A 380 -19.29 -14.08 12.56
C VAL A 380 -20.11 -15.13 11.82
N TYR A 381 -19.47 -16.21 11.39
CA TYR A 381 -20.11 -17.32 10.73
C TYR A 381 -19.62 -18.64 11.29
N GLN A 382 -20.53 -19.52 11.69
CA GLN A 382 -20.22 -20.81 12.34
C GLN A 382 -19.23 -20.70 13.51
N GLY A 383 -19.36 -19.63 14.34
CA GLY A 383 -18.51 -19.38 15.49
C GLY A 383 -17.10 -18.88 15.17
N ARG A 384 -16.78 -18.60 13.91
CA ARG A 384 -15.50 -18.04 13.46
C ARG A 384 -15.68 -16.62 12.90
N GLN A 385 -14.66 -15.79 13.05
CA GLN A 385 -14.64 -14.44 12.47
C GLN A 385 -14.14 -14.46 11.04
N PHE A 386 -14.79 -13.68 10.20
CA PHE A 386 -14.43 -13.43 8.80
C PHE A 386 -14.48 -11.94 8.49
N LYS A 387 -13.79 -11.54 7.44
CA LYS A 387 -13.88 -10.19 6.86
C LYS A 387 -14.51 -10.28 5.48
N VAL A 388 -15.40 -9.34 5.18
CA VAL A 388 -15.98 -9.19 3.83
C VAL A 388 -14.85 -8.85 2.85
N TYR A 389 -14.84 -9.54 1.73
CA TYR A 389 -13.88 -9.34 0.65
C TYR A 389 -14.58 -9.42 -0.69
N ARG A 390 -14.45 -8.39 -1.52
CA ARG A 390 -15.12 -8.32 -2.83
C ARG A 390 -14.19 -7.85 -3.94
N GLY A 391 -14.43 -8.41 -5.16
CA GLY A 391 -13.77 -7.97 -6.37
C GLY A 391 -14.22 -6.58 -6.78
N MET A 392 -13.33 -5.78 -7.35
CA MET A 392 -13.67 -4.46 -7.90
C MET A 392 -14.65 -4.56 -9.09
N GLY A 393 -14.73 -5.74 -9.74
CA GLY A 393 -15.72 -6.08 -10.76
C GLY A 393 -17.01 -6.72 -10.24
N SER A 394 -17.22 -6.79 -8.92
CA SER A 394 -18.49 -7.24 -8.34
C SER A 394 -19.59 -6.20 -8.47
N LEU A 395 -20.84 -6.62 -8.39
CA LEU A 395 -21.98 -5.70 -8.48
C LEU A 395 -21.94 -4.63 -7.39
N GLY A 396 -21.63 -5.00 -6.15
CA GLY A 396 -21.52 -4.06 -5.03
C GLY A 396 -20.40 -3.04 -5.22
N ALA A 397 -19.22 -3.47 -5.65
CA ALA A 397 -18.12 -2.55 -5.92
C ALA A 397 -18.42 -1.60 -7.10
N MET A 398 -19.02 -2.12 -8.18
CA MET A 398 -19.45 -1.32 -9.32
C MET A 398 -20.51 -0.29 -8.94
N ALA A 399 -21.43 -0.62 -8.04
CA ALA A 399 -22.44 0.31 -7.54
C ALA A 399 -21.81 1.49 -6.76
N CYS A 400 -20.68 1.24 -6.09
CA CYS A 400 -19.93 2.22 -5.31
C CYS A 400 -18.94 3.08 -6.13
N GLY A 401 -18.68 2.78 -7.44
CA GLY A 401 -17.85 3.65 -8.26
C GLY A 401 -16.81 2.96 -9.16
N SER A 402 -16.64 1.63 -9.13
CA SER A 402 -15.63 0.92 -9.94
C SER A 402 -16.03 0.59 -11.38
N LYS A 403 -17.15 1.12 -11.87
CA LYS A 403 -17.66 0.90 -13.25
C LYS A 403 -16.68 1.32 -14.34
N ASP A 404 -15.92 2.39 -14.10
CA ASP A 404 -14.91 2.90 -15.02
C ASP A 404 -13.76 1.93 -15.25
N ARG A 405 -13.37 1.16 -14.22
CA ARG A 405 -12.35 0.11 -14.31
C ARG A 405 -12.66 -0.93 -15.38
N TYR A 406 -13.96 -1.21 -15.58
CA TYR A 406 -14.48 -2.22 -16.50
C TYR A 406 -15.18 -1.61 -17.74
N PHE A 407 -14.98 -0.34 -18.01
CA PHE A 407 -15.55 0.40 -19.15
C PHE A 407 -17.11 0.36 -19.20
N GLN A 408 -17.77 0.29 -18.04
CA GLN A 408 -19.23 0.14 -17.93
C GLN A 408 -19.92 1.39 -17.32
N GLN A 409 -19.30 2.58 -17.38
CA GLN A 409 -19.86 3.81 -16.76
C GLN A 409 -21.27 4.13 -17.26
N ASN A 410 -21.54 3.91 -18.53
CA ASN A 410 -22.80 4.26 -19.21
C ASN A 410 -23.80 3.10 -19.33
N ASN A 411 -23.46 1.92 -18.80
CA ASN A 411 -24.30 0.76 -18.94
C ASN A 411 -25.47 0.78 -17.94
N LYS A 412 -26.70 0.61 -18.46
CA LYS A 412 -27.91 0.46 -17.61
C LYS A 412 -27.93 -0.85 -16.84
N LYS A 413 -27.37 -1.92 -17.42
CA LYS A 413 -27.25 -3.24 -16.78
C LYS A 413 -25.77 -3.63 -16.79
N LEU A 414 -25.26 -3.98 -15.62
CA LEU A 414 -23.84 -4.32 -15.43
C LEU A 414 -23.59 -5.80 -15.71
N VAL A 415 -22.41 -6.10 -16.25
CA VAL A 415 -21.87 -7.46 -16.40
C VAL A 415 -20.70 -7.58 -15.41
N PRO A 416 -20.86 -8.28 -14.28
CA PRO A 416 -19.80 -8.39 -13.28
C PRO A 416 -18.66 -9.31 -13.76
N GLU A 417 -17.45 -8.91 -13.44
CA GLU A 417 -16.20 -9.68 -13.62
C GLU A 417 -15.52 -9.97 -12.28
N GLY A 418 -16.29 -10.07 -11.22
CA GLY A 418 -15.83 -10.40 -9.88
C GLY A 418 -16.98 -10.83 -8.99
N VAL A 419 -16.62 -11.52 -7.91
CA VAL A 419 -17.55 -12.01 -6.90
C VAL A 419 -17.38 -11.28 -5.58
N GLU A 420 -18.37 -11.42 -4.71
CA GLU A 420 -18.34 -10.97 -3.31
C GLU A 420 -18.26 -12.22 -2.43
N GLY A 421 -17.45 -12.17 -1.40
CA GLY A 421 -17.26 -13.28 -0.49
C GLY A 421 -16.68 -12.80 0.84
N ARG A 422 -16.11 -13.73 1.58
CA ARG A 422 -15.45 -13.47 2.86
C ARG A 422 -14.17 -14.28 2.96
N VAL A 423 -13.22 -13.76 3.72
CA VAL A 423 -11.96 -14.41 4.07
C VAL A 423 -11.84 -14.58 5.58
N PRO A 424 -11.16 -15.61 6.07
CA PRO A 424 -10.92 -15.75 7.51
C PRO A 424 -10.24 -14.51 8.09
N TYR A 425 -10.67 -14.10 9.28
CA TYR A 425 -9.98 -13.07 10.07
C TYR A 425 -8.58 -13.55 10.45
N LYS A 426 -7.57 -12.68 10.30
CA LYS A 426 -6.15 -13.02 10.47
C LYS A 426 -5.42 -12.24 11.57
N GLY A 427 -6.11 -11.36 12.31
CA GLY A 427 -5.47 -10.49 13.28
C GLY A 427 -4.75 -9.30 12.62
N LEU A 428 -3.67 -8.83 13.23
CA LEU A 428 -2.95 -7.63 12.79
C LEU A 428 -2.18 -7.85 11.49
N THR A 429 -2.14 -6.82 10.66
CA THR A 429 -1.39 -6.81 9.38
C THR A 429 0.10 -7.11 9.58
N GLY A 430 0.73 -6.54 10.63
CA GLY A 430 2.15 -6.77 10.93
C GLY A 430 2.49 -8.24 11.14
N GLU A 431 1.64 -9.01 11.85
CA GLU A 431 1.83 -10.45 12.05
C GLU A 431 1.77 -11.23 10.74
N THR A 432 0.80 -10.88 9.88
CA THR A 432 0.69 -11.49 8.54
C THR A 432 1.93 -11.19 7.69
N ILE A 433 2.39 -9.94 7.65
CA ILE A 433 3.58 -9.53 6.90
C ILE A 433 4.83 -10.22 7.44
N TYR A 434 4.97 -10.34 8.77
CA TYR A 434 6.09 -11.05 9.40
C TYR A 434 6.20 -12.49 8.89
N GLN A 435 5.09 -13.23 8.84
CA GLN A 435 5.07 -14.60 8.30
C GLN A 435 5.40 -14.65 6.81
N LEU A 436 4.87 -13.72 6.01
CA LEU A 436 5.14 -13.65 4.57
C LEU A 436 6.61 -13.35 4.29
N MET A 437 7.19 -12.37 4.99
CA MET A 437 8.60 -12.01 4.83
C MET A 437 9.54 -13.08 5.37
N GLY A 438 9.15 -13.78 6.44
CA GLY A 438 9.88 -14.94 6.94
C GLY A 438 9.98 -16.05 5.90
N GLY A 439 8.86 -16.36 5.22
CA GLY A 439 8.84 -17.33 4.12
C GLY A 439 9.63 -16.89 2.88
N LEU A 440 9.60 -15.60 2.53
CA LEU A 440 10.43 -15.05 1.45
C LEU A 440 11.93 -15.18 1.79
N ARG A 441 12.33 -14.78 3.01
CA ARG A 441 13.73 -14.93 3.47
C ARG A 441 14.19 -16.38 3.44
N ALA A 442 13.33 -17.33 3.85
CA ALA A 442 13.64 -18.75 3.74
C ALA A 442 13.88 -19.17 2.27
N GLY A 443 13.00 -18.76 1.34
CA GLY A 443 13.17 -19.04 -0.09
C GLY A 443 14.45 -18.47 -0.67
N MET A 444 14.80 -17.21 -0.32
CA MET A 444 16.05 -16.58 -0.73
C MET A 444 17.28 -17.28 -0.12
N GLY A 445 17.20 -17.70 1.13
CA GLY A 445 18.24 -18.53 1.76
C GLY A 445 18.47 -19.85 1.02
N TYR A 446 17.42 -20.56 0.62
CA TYR A 446 17.55 -21.80 -0.16
C TYR A 446 18.10 -21.59 -1.57
N THR A 447 17.95 -20.41 -2.14
CA THR A 447 18.48 -20.09 -3.49
C THR A 447 19.82 -19.36 -3.47
N GLY A 448 20.40 -19.11 -2.28
CA GLY A 448 21.68 -18.42 -2.12
C GLY A 448 21.63 -16.94 -2.58
N CYS A 449 20.50 -16.25 -2.36
CA CYS A 449 20.31 -14.88 -2.82
C CYS A 449 20.23 -13.91 -1.63
N HIS A 450 21.15 -12.93 -1.57
CA HIS A 450 21.21 -11.91 -0.52
C HIS A 450 20.21 -10.76 -0.74
N THR A 451 19.88 -10.46 -2.00
CA THR A 451 19.02 -9.34 -2.40
C THR A 451 17.92 -9.77 -3.35
N VAL A 452 16.90 -8.92 -3.53
CA VAL A 452 15.84 -9.18 -4.51
C VAL A 452 16.39 -9.21 -5.93
N GLU A 453 17.35 -8.37 -6.28
CA GLU A 453 18.01 -8.37 -7.59
C GLU A 453 18.79 -9.67 -7.85
N GLU A 454 19.42 -10.23 -6.81
CA GLU A 454 20.06 -11.53 -6.93
C GLU A 454 19.05 -12.65 -7.17
N LEU A 455 17.90 -12.62 -6.48
CA LEU A 455 16.80 -13.57 -6.69
C LEU A 455 16.29 -13.50 -8.13
N GLN A 456 16.10 -12.28 -8.68
CA GLN A 456 15.67 -12.07 -10.06
C GLN A 456 16.69 -12.62 -11.10
N SER A 457 17.97 -12.50 -10.82
CA SER A 457 19.03 -12.82 -11.80
C SER A 457 19.58 -14.24 -11.70
N LYS A 458 19.58 -14.84 -10.50
CA LYS A 458 20.22 -16.14 -10.23
C LYS A 458 19.25 -17.30 -10.09
N ALA A 459 18.02 -17.05 -9.57
CA ALA A 459 17.08 -18.12 -9.28
C ALA A 459 16.62 -18.83 -10.56
N GLN A 460 16.47 -20.15 -10.47
CA GLN A 460 16.03 -21.00 -11.57
C GLN A 460 14.70 -21.68 -11.21
N PHE A 461 13.86 -21.86 -12.21
CA PHE A 461 12.58 -22.54 -12.07
C PHE A 461 12.62 -23.94 -12.65
N MET A 462 11.87 -24.84 -11.98
CA MET A 462 11.47 -26.13 -12.51
C MET A 462 9.96 -26.16 -12.70
N GLN A 463 9.47 -26.61 -13.86
CA GLN A 463 8.07 -26.90 -14.06
C GLN A 463 7.71 -28.19 -13.34
N ILE A 464 6.55 -28.22 -12.70
CA ILE A 464 6.01 -29.39 -12.01
C ILE A 464 4.68 -29.83 -12.61
N THR A 465 4.33 -31.06 -12.40
CA THR A 465 3.03 -31.63 -12.78
C THR A 465 2.00 -31.43 -11.68
N SER A 466 0.73 -31.74 -11.94
CA SER A 466 -0.32 -31.78 -10.91
C SER A 466 0.01 -32.74 -9.76
N ALA A 467 0.78 -33.82 -10.04
CA ALA A 467 1.27 -34.74 -9.00
C ALA A 467 2.34 -34.04 -8.12
N GLY A 468 3.27 -33.29 -8.74
CA GLY A 468 4.26 -32.50 -8.00
C GLY A 468 3.63 -31.37 -7.17
N LEU A 469 2.54 -30.77 -7.64
CA LEU A 469 1.78 -29.81 -6.84
C LEU A 469 1.17 -30.47 -5.60
N LYS A 470 0.56 -31.65 -5.76
CA LYS A 470 0.00 -32.41 -4.63
C LYS A 470 1.10 -32.83 -3.63
N GLU A 471 2.26 -33.25 -4.10
CA GLU A 471 3.45 -33.58 -3.28
C GLU A 471 3.94 -32.36 -2.49
N SER A 472 3.81 -31.14 -3.04
CA SER A 472 4.25 -29.90 -2.41
C SER A 472 3.39 -29.47 -1.20
N HIS A 473 2.21 -30.02 -1.03
CA HIS A 473 1.35 -29.78 0.11
C HIS A 473 1.41 -30.94 1.10
N PRO A 474 1.16 -30.72 2.41
CA PRO A 474 1.00 -31.80 3.36
C PRO A 474 -0.02 -32.84 2.86
N HIS A 475 0.41 -34.09 2.76
CA HIS A 475 -0.41 -35.19 2.27
C HIS A 475 -0.26 -36.40 3.21
N ASP A 476 -1.24 -37.30 3.18
CA ASP A 476 -1.27 -38.52 4.00
C ASP A 476 -1.18 -38.30 5.53
N VAL A 477 -1.58 -37.09 5.98
CA VAL A 477 -1.65 -36.71 7.41
C VAL A 477 -2.92 -35.91 7.69
N TYR A 478 -3.43 -36.03 8.91
CA TYR A 478 -4.48 -35.13 9.42
C TYR A 478 -3.82 -33.98 10.18
N ILE A 479 -4.04 -32.73 9.72
CA ILE A 479 -3.51 -31.56 10.43
C ILE A 479 -4.32 -31.36 11.72
N THR A 480 -3.67 -31.56 12.86
CA THR A 480 -4.27 -31.38 14.19
C THR A 480 -4.03 -29.98 14.78
N LYS A 481 -3.03 -29.26 14.26
CA LYS A 481 -2.70 -27.88 14.62
C LYS A 481 -2.25 -27.13 13.37
N GLU A 482 -2.99 -26.11 13.00
CA GLU A 482 -2.64 -25.25 11.86
C GLU A 482 -1.36 -24.44 12.15
N ALA A 483 -0.53 -24.25 11.12
CA ALA A 483 0.58 -23.32 11.16
C ALA A 483 0.10 -21.89 10.82
N PRO A 484 0.70 -20.84 11.40
CA PRO A 484 0.25 -19.47 11.15
C PRO A 484 0.42 -19.03 9.68
N ASN A 485 1.26 -19.72 8.91
CA ASN A 485 1.59 -19.44 7.52
C ASN A 485 1.06 -20.49 6.52
N TYR A 486 0.29 -21.48 7.00
CA TYR A 486 -0.32 -22.51 6.16
C TYR A 486 -1.74 -22.83 6.61
N THR A 487 -2.68 -22.61 5.74
CA THR A 487 -4.10 -22.99 5.91
C THR A 487 -4.56 -23.76 4.70
N ILE A 488 -5.38 -24.80 4.90
CA ILE A 488 -6.00 -25.56 3.80
C ILE A 488 -7.16 -24.70 3.27
N SER A 489 -7.02 -24.20 2.04
CA SER A 489 -8.10 -23.48 1.36
C SER A 489 -9.20 -24.47 0.99
N GLY A 490 -10.39 -24.38 1.59
CA GLY A 490 -11.58 -25.12 1.13
C GLY A 490 -12.15 -26.18 2.07
N GLN A 491 -11.87 -26.17 3.38
CA GLN A 491 -12.65 -26.94 4.38
C GLN A 491 -13.53 -26.02 5.24
#